data_86dc956389297eafbb97752716746c61
#
_entry.id   86dc956389297eafbb97752716746c61
#
_cell.length_a   1.000
_cell.length_b   1.000
_cell.length_c   1.000
_cell.angle_alpha   90.00
_cell.angle_beta   90.00
_cell.angle_gamma   90.00
#
_symmetry.space_group_name_H-M   'P 1'
#
loop_
_entity.id
_entity.type
_entity.pdbx_description
1 polymer ?
#
loop_
_entity_poly.entity_id
_entity_poly.type
_entity_poly.pdbx_seq_one_letter_code
_entity_poly.pdbx_strand_id
1 'polypeptide(L)'
;ISSIRVTSVFGDTAGRLHTKVNLMEEIKKIQRTLAKRLPGAPHEVLLVLDATTGQNALSQAKMFDDALGLTGIALTKLDGTAKGGIVVSICSQLDVPLQYIGVGEGVADLQVFDPEQFVAALF
;
A
#
# COMPACT_ATOMS: atom_id res chain seq x y z
N ILE A 1 18.49 21.55 -26.06
CA ILE A 1 18.41 21.01 -24.70
C ILE A 1 17.10 20.24 -24.59
N SER A 2 17.18 18.93 -24.68
CA SER A 2 16.01 18.10 -24.45
C SER A 2 15.62 18.18 -22.98
N SER A 3 14.49 18.78 -22.69
CA SER A 3 13.93 18.76 -21.35
C SER A 3 13.48 17.33 -21.04
N ILE A 4 14.12 16.65 -20.10
CA ILE A 4 13.65 15.39 -19.56
C ILE A 4 12.39 15.71 -18.75
N ARG A 5 11.22 15.32 -19.26
CA ARG A 5 9.99 15.35 -18.48
C ARG A 5 9.91 14.08 -17.66
N VAL A 6 10.16 14.20 -16.38
CA VAL A 6 9.88 13.11 -15.44
C VAL A 6 8.39 13.16 -15.14
N THR A 7 7.66 12.12 -15.53
CA THR A 7 6.21 12.03 -15.31
C THR A 7 5.86 11.37 -13.97
N SER A 8 6.73 10.51 -13.46
CA SER A 8 6.53 9.84 -12.18
C SER A 8 7.86 9.51 -11.54
N VAL A 9 7.93 9.62 -10.22
CA VAL A 9 9.05 9.19 -9.39
C VAL A 9 8.52 8.25 -8.32
N PHE A 10 9.06 7.04 -8.27
CA PHE A 10 8.75 6.05 -7.25
C PHE A 10 9.86 6.00 -6.22
N GLY A 11 9.52 6.23 -4.96
CA GLY A 11 10.41 6.06 -3.83
C GLY A 11 10.06 4.75 -3.11
N ASP A 12 10.94 3.77 -3.23
CA ASP A 12 10.79 2.50 -2.51
C ASP A 12 11.48 2.59 -1.14
N THR A 13 10.86 1.99 -0.13
CA THR A 13 11.42 1.91 1.22
C THR A 13 11.70 0.46 1.59
N ALA A 14 12.71 0.22 2.40
CA ALA A 14 13.00 -1.11 2.89
C ALA A 14 11.84 -1.60 3.79
N GLY A 15 11.12 -2.61 3.33
CA GLY A 15 9.98 -3.20 4.03
C GLY A 15 10.42 -4.02 5.24
N ARG A 16 10.91 -3.38 6.26
CA ARG A 16 11.29 -4.04 7.51
C ARG A 16 10.20 -3.83 8.55
N LEU A 17 9.48 -4.90 8.84
CA LEU A 17 8.58 -5.02 9.98
C LEU A 17 9.38 -5.13 11.27
N HIS A 18 9.95 -4.04 11.71
CA HIS A 18 10.39 -3.96 13.08
C HIS A 18 9.43 -3.04 13.84
N THR A 19 8.84 -3.60 14.87
CA THR A 19 7.99 -2.95 15.89
C THR A 19 8.69 -1.80 16.63
N LYS A 20 9.79 -1.29 16.09
CA LYS A 20 10.53 -0.20 16.71
C LYS A 20 9.95 1.13 16.28
N VAL A 21 9.58 1.91 17.27
CA VAL A 21 9.15 3.32 17.17
C VAL A 21 10.04 4.14 16.23
N ASN A 22 11.33 3.80 16.14
CA ASN A 22 12.30 4.46 15.31
C ASN A 22 12.05 4.33 13.80
N LEU A 23 11.51 3.20 13.33
CA LEU A 23 11.25 3.00 11.90
C LEU A 23 10.16 3.96 11.40
N MET A 24 9.11 4.14 12.18
CA MET A 24 8.03 5.06 11.81
C MET A 24 8.53 6.51 11.77
N GLU A 25 9.37 6.90 12.69
CA GLU A 25 10.00 8.21 12.69
C GLU A 25 10.94 8.43 11.51
N GLU A 26 11.67 7.41 11.09
CA GLU A 26 12.51 7.44 9.88
C GLU A 26 11.67 7.66 8.63
N ILE A 27 10.55 6.95 8.48
CA ILE A 27 9.66 7.10 7.34
C ILE A 27 9.02 8.50 7.33
N LYS A 28 8.59 9.00 8.46
CA LYS A 28 8.11 10.39 8.59
C LYS A 28 9.18 11.41 8.20
N LYS A 29 10.44 11.14 8.54
CA LYS A 29 11.56 12.00 8.15
C LYS A 29 11.77 11.99 6.64
N ILE A 30 11.67 10.83 6.01
CA ILE A 30 11.72 10.71 4.53
C ILE A 30 10.61 11.54 3.91
N GLN A 31 9.40 11.42 4.39
CA GLN A 31 8.25 12.17 3.91
C GLN A 31 8.46 13.69 4.02
N ARG A 32 8.93 14.16 5.18
CA ARG A 32 9.26 15.59 5.38
C ARG A 32 10.38 16.07 4.45
N THR A 33 11.38 15.24 4.21
CA THR A 33 12.50 15.58 3.33
C THR A 33 12.04 15.70 1.88
N LEU A 34 11.18 14.80 1.42
CA LEU A 34 10.59 14.89 0.10
C LEU A 34 9.77 16.18 -0.08
N ALA A 35 8.96 16.51 0.92
CA ALA A 35 8.15 17.73 0.89
C ALA A 35 8.99 19.01 0.82
N LYS A 36 10.16 19.03 1.44
CA LYS A 36 11.09 20.17 1.38
C LYS A 36 11.72 20.33 0.00
N ARG A 37 12.00 19.22 -0.68
CA ARG A 37 12.67 19.24 -1.98
C ARG A 37 11.70 19.44 -3.13
N LEU A 38 10.50 18.92 -3.02
CA LEU A 38 9.45 19.03 -3.99
C LEU A 38 8.15 19.39 -3.27
N PRO A 39 7.74 20.67 -3.29
CA PRO A 39 6.51 21.09 -2.61
C PRO A 39 5.30 20.28 -3.04
N GLY A 40 4.55 19.77 -2.06
CA GLY A 40 3.41 18.90 -2.30
C GLY A 40 3.73 17.39 -2.34
N ALA A 41 5.00 17.03 -2.37
CA ALA A 41 5.41 15.62 -2.32
C ALA A 41 5.43 15.08 -0.86
N PRO A 42 5.22 13.79 -0.66
CA PRO A 42 4.77 12.83 -1.67
C PRO A 42 3.31 13.08 -2.06
N HIS A 43 3.01 12.98 -3.35
CA HIS A 43 1.64 13.16 -3.85
C HIS A 43 0.77 11.95 -3.51
N GLU A 44 1.38 10.77 -3.47
CA GLU A 44 0.74 9.53 -3.08
C GLU A 44 1.62 8.73 -2.13
N VAL A 45 0.99 8.06 -1.17
CA VAL A 45 1.63 7.16 -0.23
C VAL A 45 0.92 5.82 -0.30
N LEU A 46 1.57 4.86 -0.95
CA LEU A 46 1.04 3.52 -1.17
C LEU A 46 1.63 2.55 -0.14
N LEU A 47 0.79 1.92 0.63
CA LEU A 47 1.20 0.86 1.54
C LEU A 47 1.06 -0.50 0.86
N VAL A 48 2.13 -1.28 0.88
CA VAL A 48 2.12 -2.68 0.40
C VAL A 48 1.98 -3.60 1.60
N LEU A 49 0.91 -4.40 1.60
CA LEU A 49 0.57 -5.37 2.65
C LEU A 49 0.61 -6.79 2.14
N ASP A 50 0.99 -7.70 3.01
CA ASP A 50 0.93 -9.14 2.78
C ASP A 50 -0.41 -9.68 3.31
N ALA A 51 -1.24 -10.20 2.41
CA ALA A 51 -2.57 -10.73 2.77
C ALA A 51 -2.50 -11.92 3.72
N THR A 52 -1.40 -12.67 3.72
CA THR A 52 -1.24 -13.85 4.57
C THR A 52 -1.08 -13.52 6.06
N THR A 53 -0.80 -12.26 6.39
CA THR A 53 -0.66 -11.81 7.79
C THR A 53 -1.99 -11.55 8.50
N GLY A 54 -3.11 -11.61 7.78
CA GLY A 54 -4.45 -11.52 8.36
C GLY A 54 -4.69 -10.22 9.14
N GLN A 55 -5.15 -10.32 10.39
CA GLN A 55 -5.44 -9.14 11.24
C GLN A 55 -4.24 -8.24 11.49
N ASN A 56 -3.03 -8.77 11.43
CA ASN A 56 -1.82 -7.96 11.54
C ASN A 56 -1.70 -6.95 10.39
N ALA A 57 -2.15 -7.32 9.19
CA ALA A 57 -2.19 -6.38 8.05
C ALA A 57 -3.07 -5.16 8.34
N LEU A 58 -4.24 -5.37 8.94
CA LEU A 58 -5.14 -4.28 9.32
C LEU A 58 -4.53 -3.35 10.38
N SER A 59 -3.93 -3.95 11.41
CA SER A 59 -3.27 -3.18 12.47
C SER A 59 -2.11 -2.35 11.93
N GLN A 60 -1.32 -2.92 11.03
CA GLN A 60 -0.24 -2.21 10.34
C GLN A 60 -0.78 -1.07 9.49
N ALA A 61 -1.81 -1.32 8.69
CA ALA A 61 -2.40 -0.30 7.83
C ALA A 61 -2.90 0.90 8.64
N LYS A 62 -3.57 0.67 9.76
CA LYS A 62 -4.02 1.74 10.66
C LYS A 62 -2.85 2.54 11.22
N MET A 63 -1.81 1.87 11.66
CA MET A 63 -0.62 2.53 12.21
C MET A 63 0.10 3.38 11.16
N PHE A 64 0.27 2.87 9.95
CA PHE A 64 0.87 3.62 8.85
C PHE A 64 -0.01 4.78 8.39
N ASP A 65 -1.31 4.59 8.34
CA ASP A 65 -2.24 5.66 7.96
C ASP A 65 -2.22 6.81 8.98
N ASP A 66 -2.27 6.49 10.27
CA ASP A 66 -2.18 7.49 11.35
C ASP A 66 -0.86 8.27 11.29
N ALA A 67 0.22 7.61 10.91
CA ALA A 67 1.55 8.23 10.89
C ALA A 67 1.83 9.03 9.62
N LEU A 68 1.39 8.56 8.45
CA LEU A 68 1.84 9.07 7.16
C LEU A 68 0.72 9.64 6.29
N GLY A 69 -0.53 9.30 6.54
CA GLY A 69 -1.64 9.63 5.67
C GLY A 69 -1.58 8.84 4.36
N LEU A 70 -2.02 7.60 4.38
CA LEU A 70 -2.02 6.73 3.20
C LEU A 70 -3.02 7.21 2.16
N THR A 71 -2.66 7.10 0.88
CA THR A 71 -3.56 7.38 -0.24
C THR A 71 -4.04 6.11 -0.94
N GLY A 72 -3.39 4.97 -0.70
CA GLY A 72 -3.78 3.70 -1.28
C GLY A 72 -3.10 2.51 -0.63
N ILE A 73 -3.66 1.34 -0.87
CA ILE A 73 -3.15 0.05 -0.41
C ILE A 73 -3.00 -0.89 -1.60
N ALA A 74 -1.87 -1.59 -1.64
CA ALA A 74 -1.64 -2.75 -2.49
C ALA A 74 -1.58 -3.99 -1.61
N LEU A 75 -2.44 -4.95 -1.86
CA LEU A 75 -2.53 -6.20 -1.09
C LEU A 75 -1.96 -7.35 -1.90
N THR A 76 -0.87 -7.93 -1.43
CA THR A 76 -0.14 -9.01 -2.13
C THR A 76 -0.48 -10.39 -1.55
N LYS A 77 -0.10 -11.42 -2.27
CA LYS A 77 -0.22 -12.84 -1.87
C LYS A 77 -1.65 -13.29 -1.59
N LEU A 78 -2.62 -12.77 -2.34
CA LEU A 78 -4.02 -13.20 -2.22
C LEU A 78 -4.23 -14.65 -2.62
N ASP A 79 -3.39 -15.18 -3.50
CA ASP A 79 -3.36 -16.58 -3.89
C ASP A 79 -3.06 -17.54 -2.72
N GLY A 80 -2.38 -17.04 -1.67
CA GLY A 80 -2.08 -17.79 -0.45
C GLY A 80 -3.14 -17.69 0.64
N THR A 81 -4.28 -17.03 0.40
CA THR A 81 -5.32 -16.81 1.41
C THR A 81 -6.65 -17.47 1.04
N ALA A 82 -7.46 -17.78 2.06
CA ALA A 82 -8.79 -18.31 1.86
C ALA A 82 -9.79 -17.18 1.53
N LYS A 83 -10.33 -17.22 0.32
CA LYS A 83 -11.58 -16.53 -0.09
C LYS A 83 -11.70 -15.02 0.19
N GLY A 84 -10.61 -14.30 0.17
CA GLY A 84 -10.68 -12.83 0.14
C GLY A 84 -11.23 -12.15 1.40
N GLY A 85 -11.35 -12.83 2.52
CA GLY A 85 -11.86 -12.23 3.77
C GLY A 85 -11.06 -11.01 4.21
N ILE A 86 -9.76 -11.02 3.99
CA ILE A 86 -8.89 -9.86 4.29
C ILE A 86 -9.23 -8.64 3.43
N VAL A 87 -9.62 -8.85 2.16
CA VAL A 87 -10.05 -7.75 1.27
C VAL A 87 -11.30 -7.07 1.82
N VAL A 88 -12.30 -7.86 2.19
CA VAL A 88 -13.52 -7.34 2.80
C VAL A 88 -13.21 -6.58 4.09
N SER A 89 -12.34 -7.12 4.93
CA SER A 89 -11.94 -6.48 6.19
C SER A 89 -11.24 -5.14 5.96
N ILE A 90 -10.33 -5.07 4.99
CA ILE A 90 -9.65 -3.83 4.62
C ILE A 90 -10.66 -2.80 4.12
N CYS A 91 -11.51 -3.17 3.17
CA CYS A 91 -12.48 -2.26 2.59
C CYS A 91 -13.53 -1.75 3.60
N SER A 92 -13.86 -2.56 4.62
CA SER A 92 -14.87 -2.19 5.62
C SER A 92 -14.31 -1.41 6.81
N GLN A 93 -13.04 -1.59 7.14
CA GLN A 93 -12.45 -1.03 8.37
C GLN A 93 -11.48 0.12 8.14
N LEU A 94 -11.03 0.32 6.90
CA LEU A 94 -10.10 1.37 6.54
C LEU A 94 -10.75 2.36 5.57
N ASP A 95 -10.49 3.64 5.78
CA ASP A 95 -10.92 4.70 4.87
C ASP A 95 -9.98 4.88 3.67
N VAL A 96 -8.90 4.11 3.63
CA VAL A 96 -7.91 4.13 2.56
C VAL A 96 -8.32 3.16 1.46
N PRO A 97 -8.36 3.59 0.18
CA PRO A 97 -8.79 2.71 -0.90
C PRO A 97 -7.79 1.58 -1.17
N LEU A 98 -8.30 0.38 -1.36
CA LEU A 98 -7.54 -0.73 -1.93
C LEU A 98 -7.42 -0.50 -3.44
N GLN A 99 -6.20 -0.29 -3.93
CA GLN A 99 -5.94 0.07 -5.33
C GLN A 99 -5.45 -1.10 -6.16
N TYR A 100 -4.63 -1.97 -5.57
CA TYR A 100 -4.00 -3.08 -6.27
C TYR A 100 -4.08 -4.37 -5.47
N ILE A 101 -4.20 -5.48 -6.19
CA ILE A 101 -4.13 -6.83 -5.63
C ILE A 101 -3.08 -7.65 -6.36
N GLY A 102 -2.30 -8.42 -5.63
CA GLY A 102 -1.34 -9.39 -6.13
C GLY A 102 -1.86 -10.80 -5.92
N VAL A 103 -1.99 -11.55 -7.01
CA VAL A 103 -2.53 -12.92 -7.03
C VAL A 103 -1.48 -13.96 -7.44
N GLY A 104 -0.22 -13.58 -7.51
CA GLY A 104 0.90 -14.41 -7.89
C GLY A 104 2.19 -13.60 -7.97
N GLU A 105 3.24 -14.18 -8.54
CA GLU A 105 4.58 -13.58 -8.60
C GLU A 105 4.92 -12.95 -9.97
N GLY A 106 4.11 -13.21 -10.99
CA GLY A 106 4.31 -12.65 -12.32
C GLY A 106 3.89 -11.19 -12.41
N VAL A 107 4.43 -10.48 -13.39
CA VAL A 107 4.06 -9.07 -13.64
C VAL A 107 2.56 -8.91 -13.90
N ALA A 108 1.96 -9.85 -14.62
CA ALA A 108 0.52 -9.84 -14.91
C ALA A 108 -0.34 -10.18 -13.68
N ASP A 109 0.25 -10.68 -12.61
CA ASP A 109 -0.45 -11.05 -11.37
C ASP A 109 -0.66 -9.87 -10.43
N LEU A 110 -0.10 -8.70 -10.72
CA LEU A 110 -0.44 -7.45 -10.07
C LEU A 110 -1.55 -6.76 -10.87
N GLN A 111 -2.71 -6.65 -10.27
CA GLN A 111 -3.91 -6.15 -10.92
C GLN A 111 -4.48 -4.94 -10.20
N VAL A 112 -5.11 -4.04 -10.95
CA VAL A 112 -5.94 -2.98 -10.38
C VAL A 112 -7.14 -3.64 -9.69
N PHE A 113 -7.41 -3.23 -8.47
CA PHE A 113 -8.55 -3.76 -7.73
C PHE A 113 -9.87 -3.22 -8.29
N ASP A 114 -10.75 -4.14 -8.67
CA ASP A 114 -12.10 -3.85 -9.11
C ASP A 114 -13.07 -4.57 -8.17
N PRO A 115 -13.84 -3.83 -7.35
CA PRO A 115 -14.75 -4.44 -6.37
C PRO A 115 -15.83 -5.32 -7.00
N GLU A 116 -16.34 -4.94 -8.16
CA GLU A 116 -17.40 -5.71 -8.84
C GLU A 116 -16.88 -7.04 -9.35
N GLN A 117 -15.72 -7.03 -10.00
CA GLN A 117 -15.05 -8.26 -10.44
C GLN A 117 -14.66 -9.15 -9.26
N PHE A 118 -14.20 -8.55 -8.18
CA PHE A 118 -13.84 -9.29 -6.98
C PHE A 118 -15.04 -10.01 -6.37
N VAL A 119 -16.16 -9.32 -6.20
CA VAL A 119 -17.40 -9.91 -5.67
C VAL A 119 -17.93 -11.00 -6.62
N ALA A 120 -17.91 -10.76 -7.92
CA ALA A 120 -18.33 -11.77 -8.91
C ALA A 120 -17.47 -13.04 -8.86
N ALA A 121 -16.18 -12.92 -8.55
CA ALA A 121 -15.27 -14.06 -8.42
C ALA A 121 -15.48 -14.85 -7.11
N LEU A 122 -16.07 -14.25 -6.07
CA LEU A 122 -16.35 -14.91 -4.80
C LEU A 122 -17.65 -15.73 -4.82
N PHE A 123 -18.59 -15.33 -5.62
CA PHE A 123 -19.93 -15.90 -5.75
C PHE A 123 -20.18 -16.40 -7.19
#